data_03029b627d00378a19f5774d402610c6
#
_entry.id   03029b627d00378a19f5774d402610c6
#
_cell.length_a   1.000
_cell.length_b   1.000
_cell.length_c   1.000
_cell.angle_alpha   90.00
_cell.angle_beta   90.00
_cell.angle_gamma   90.00
#
_symmetry.space_group_name_H-M   'P 1'
#
loop_
_entity.id
_entity.type
_entity.pdbx_description
1 polymer ?
#
loop_
_entity_poly.entity_id
_entity_poly.type
_entity_poly.pdbx_seq_one_letter_code
_entity_poly.pdbx_strand_id
1 'polypeptide(L)'
;EVKEVAEIRTELISDRVKIEQKSVLNIDDNLMFDKIFCDYPWGIKAKESIGNNEELEAIYNVIPEVQKAAAGDWVFIINVMNHLNKHGKAVVSVSNGVTWNGGINTVIREKFVKKGFVEAVIALPSNLYSNTGIACSLLVLSRNNKNIRMIDATEMVSVGRRQNVLSDENISKIIELLNTDDDNSKLVLGEEVAKNEYTLNPSRYLQKEMLIKNGVAFESVIKNITRGAQIKATILDE
;
A
#
# COMPACT_ATOMS: atom_id res chain seq x y z
N GLU A 1 20.31 -1.33 -22.24
CA GLU A 1 19.42 -2.50 -22.48
C GLU A 1 17.99 -2.23 -21.96
N VAL A 2 17.75 -1.99 -20.65
CA VAL A 2 16.39 -1.75 -20.13
C VAL A 2 15.77 -0.48 -20.71
N LYS A 3 16.53 0.61 -20.82
CA LYS A 3 16.09 1.87 -21.42
C LYS A 3 15.75 1.68 -22.90
N GLU A 4 16.61 1.05 -23.68
CA GLU A 4 16.40 0.78 -25.10
C GLU A 4 15.12 -0.03 -25.37
N VAL A 5 14.87 -1.07 -24.55
CA VAL A 5 13.63 -1.87 -24.65
C VAL A 5 12.41 -1.02 -24.32
N ALA A 6 12.50 -0.14 -23.31
CA ALA A 6 11.41 0.77 -22.96
C ALA A 6 11.14 1.79 -24.09
N GLU A 7 12.18 2.37 -24.68
CA GLU A 7 12.07 3.30 -25.82
C GLU A 7 11.40 2.64 -27.02
N ILE A 8 11.84 1.45 -27.43
CA ILE A 8 11.20 0.70 -28.54
C ILE A 8 9.74 0.41 -28.25
N ARG A 9 9.39 0.00 -27.04
CA ARG A 9 7.99 -0.27 -26.67
C ARG A 9 7.11 0.97 -26.69
N THR A 10 7.64 2.10 -26.26
CA THR A 10 6.89 3.36 -26.24
C THR A 10 6.75 3.99 -27.61
N GLU A 11 7.75 3.91 -28.49
CA GLU A 11 7.65 4.34 -29.88
C GLU A 11 6.53 3.64 -30.64
N LEU A 12 6.29 2.36 -30.33
CA LEU A 12 5.19 1.58 -30.91
C LEU A 12 3.80 2.01 -30.41
N ILE A 13 3.71 2.73 -29.30
CA ILE A 13 2.44 3.10 -28.66
C ILE A 13 2.14 4.59 -28.86
N SER A 14 3.13 5.46 -28.68
CA SER A 14 2.94 6.91 -28.74
C SER A 14 4.27 7.67 -28.85
N ASP A 15 4.28 8.67 -29.70
CA ASP A 15 5.35 9.68 -29.84
C ASP A 15 5.41 10.71 -28.69
N ARG A 16 4.41 10.69 -27.80
CA ARG A 16 4.30 11.61 -26.67
C ARG A 16 5.00 11.14 -25.41
N VAL A 17 5.56 9.91 -25.42
CA VAL A 17 6.24 9.34 -24.26
C VAL A 17 7.73 9.66 -24.31
N LYS A 18 8.25 10.24 -23.23
CA LYS A 18 9.68 10.49 -23.04
C LYS A 18 10.22 9.53 -21.97
N ILE A 19 11.25 8.77 -22.32
CA ILE A 19 11.95 7.86 -21.40
C ILE A 19 13.24 8.52 -20.90
N GLU A 20 13.39 8.62 -19.60
CA GLU A 20 14.61 9.09 -18.95
C GLU A 20 15.15 8.02 -18.01
N GLN A 21 16.45 7.78 -18.06
CA GLN A 21 17.17 6.91 -17.14
C GLN A 21 17.91 7.75 -16.11
N LYS A 22 17.23 7.99 -14.97
CA LYS A 22 17.81 8.74 -13.85
C LYS A 22 17.19 8.26 -12.52
N SER A 23 17.82 8.62 -11.41
CA SER A 23 17.19 8.44 -10.10
C SER A 23 15.91 9.27 -10.02
N VAL A 24 14.84 8.68 -9.52
CA VAL A 24 13.58 9.40 -9.28
C VAL A 24 13.73 10.47 -8.18
N LEU A 25 14.76 10.36 -7.35
CA LEU A 25 15.07 11.34 -6.31
C LEU A 25 15.83 12.57 -6.86
N ASN A 26 16.32 12.50 -8.10
CA ASN A 26 17.02 13.58 -8.83
C ASN A 26 16.10 14.21 -9.89
N ILE A 27 14.81 14.32 -9.61
CA ILE A 27 13.88 15.11 -10.44
C ILE A 27 14.04 16.57 -10.04
N ASP A 28 14.03 17.47 -11.03
CA ASP A 28 14.03 18.92 -10.78
C ASP A 28 12.82 19.29 -9.88
N ASP A 29 13.08 19.91 -8.74
CA ASP A 29 12.09 20.29 -7.72
C ASP A 29 10.97 21.19 -8.28
N ASN A 30 11.20 21.86 -9.42
CA ASN A 30 10.20 22.68 -10.10
C ASN A 30 9.25 21.88 -11.00
N LEU A 31 9.55 20.60 -11.26
CA LEU A 31 8.68 19.76 -12.07
C LEU A 31 7.48 19.26 -11.26
N MET A 32 6.30 19.62 -11.73
CA MET A 32 5.04 19.24 -11.11
C MET A 32 4.17 18.43 -12.10
N PHE A 33 3.50 17.42 -11.59
CA PHE A 33 2.70 16.49 -12.39
C PHE A 33 1.25 16.43 -11.91
N ASP A 34 0.31 16.29 -12.84
CA ASP A 34 -1.12 16.11 -12.51
C ASP A 34 -1.43 14.66 -12.18
N LYS A 35 -0.68 13.71 -12.77
CA LYS A 35 -0.83 12.28 -12.53
C LYS A 35 0.55 11.65 -12.35
N ILE A 36 0.69 10.88 -11.26
CA ILE A 36 1.91 10.12 -10.99
C ILE A 36 1.51 8.66 -10.72
N PHE A 37 2.21 7.73 -11.34
CA PHE A 37 2.27 6.34 -10.91
C PHE A 37 3.69 6.04 -10.45
N CYS A 38 3.85 5.47 -9.27
CA CYS A 38 5.16 5.14 -8.71
C CYS A 38 5.16 3.70 -8.20
N ASP A 39 6.03 2.88 -8.79
CA ASP A 39 6.33 1.53 -8.35
C ASP A 39 7.84 1.45 -8.07
N TYR A 40 8.21 1.89 -6.88
CA TYR A 40 9.61 1.92 -6.44
C TYR A 40 10.05 0.55 -5.93
N PRO A 41 11.36 0.22 -5.90
CA PRO A 41 11.84 -1.03 -5.33
C PRO A 41 11.65 -1.07 -3.81
N TRP A 42 10.84 -2.01 -3.31
CA TRP A 42 10.52 -2.13 -1.89
C TRP A 42 11.69 -2.65 -1.06
N GLY A 43 11.72 -2.28 0.21
CA GLY A 43 12.70 -2.78 1.17
C GLY A 43 14.09 -2.20 1.02
N ILE A 44 14.27 -1.14 0.24
CA ILE A 44 15.54 -0.41 0.17
C ILE A 44 15.83 0.20 1.53
N LYS A 45 17.05 -0.04 2.04
CA LYS A 45 17.51 0.61 3.25
C LYS A 45 17.86 2.07 2.98
N ALA A 46 17.21 2.98 3.69
CA ALA A 46 17.33 4.42 3.46
C ALA A 46 18.78 4.91 3.46
N LYS A 47 19.59 4.47 4.43
CA LYS A 47 20.99 4.93 4.58
C LYS A 47 21.95 4.38 3.52
N GLU A 48 21.71 3.19 3.00
CA GLU A 48 22.62 2.50 2.08
C GLU A 48 22.35 2.87 0.61
N SER A 49 21.11 3.18 0.28
CA SER A 49 20.69 3.31 -1.12
C SER A 49 20.38 4.73 -1.56
N ILE A 50 20.11 5.62 -0.63
CA ILE A 50 19.63 6.98 -0.94
C ILE A 50 20.76 8.01 -0.77
N GLY A 51 21.80 7.69 0.01
CA GLY A 51 22.95 8.57 0.23
C GLY A 51 22.61 9.83 1.05
N ASN A 52 23.59 10.72 1.20
CA ASN A 52 23.43 12.06 1.78
C ASN A 52 23.31 13.06 0.62
N ASN A 53 22.11 13.24 0.08
CA ASN A 53 21.88 14.18 -1.00
C ASN A 53 21.13 15.41 -0.49
N GLU A 54 21.52 16.59 -0.95
CA GLU A 54 20.78 17.84 -0.74
C GLU A 54 19.31 17.72 -1.20
N GLU A 55 19.07 16.89 -2.21
CA GLU A 55 17.75 16.54 -2.75
C GLU A 55 16.81 15.91 -1.70
N LEU A 56 17.35 15.25 -0.66
CA LEU A 56 16.58 14.71 0.44
C LEU A 56 16.10 15.78 1.43
N GLU A 57 16.66 16.97 1.42
CA GLU A 57 16.22 18.05 2.32
C GLU A 57 14.77 18.42 2.06
N ALA A 58 14.36 18.50 0.80
CA ALA A 58 12.97 18.76 0.43
C ALA A 58 12.01 17.72 1.00
N ILE A 59 12.42 16.45 1.03
CA ILE A 59 11.65 15.33 1.60
C ILE A 59 11.60 15.43 3.11
N TYR A 60 12.75 15.68 3.75
CA TYR A 60 12.85 15.76 5.21
C TYR A 60 12.15 17.00 5.78
N ASN A 61 12.06 18.08 5.02
CA ASN A 61 11.28 19.26 5.40
C ASN A 61 9.78 18.97 5.48
N VAL A 62 9.27 17.99 4.72
CA VAL A 62 7.84 17.60 4.79
C VAL A 62 7.56 16.78 6.05
N ILE A 63 8.36 15.76 6.31
CA ILE A 63 8.26 14.89 7.51
C ILE A 63 9.67 14.50 7.98
N PRO A 64 10.26 15.24 8.93
CA PRO A 64 11.64 15.03 9.38
C PRO A 64 11.90 13.61 9.94
N GLU A 65 10.89 12.96 10.48
CA GLU A 65 11.00 11.63 11.08
C GLU A 65 11.40 10.55 10.08
N VAL A 66 11.24 10.79 8.79
CA VAL A 66 11.65 9.86 7.72
C VAL A 66 13.15 9.57 7.78
N GLN A 67 13.98 10.52 8.23
CA GLN A 67 15.41 10.30 8.46
C GLN A 67 15.72 9.16 9.44
N LYS A 68 14.79 8.85 10.34
CA LYS A 68 14.92 7.79 11.36
C LYS A 68 14.37 6.44 10.89
N ALA A 69 13.69 6.40 9.75
CA ALA A 69 13.14 5.16 9.20
C ALA A 69 14.27 4.27 8.68
N ALA A 70 14.21 2.98 8.99
CA ALA A 70 15.18 2.01 8.49
C ALA A 70 14.97 1.72 6.99
N ALA A 71 13.70 1.71 6.53
CA ALA A 71 13.33 1.51 5.14
C ALA A 71 13.09 2.83 4.42
N GLY A 72 13.47 2.88 3.15
CA GLY A 72 13.37 4.07 2.30
C GLY A 72 11.98 4.32 1.71
N ASP A 73 10.99 3.46 1.98
CA ASP A 73 9.65 3.55 1.38
C ASP A 73 9.07 4.97 1.47
N TRP A 74 9.12 5.58 2.66
CA TRP A 74 8.57 6.91 2.89
C TRP A 74 9.29 8.03 2.13
N VAL A 75 10.56 7.84 1.79
CA VAL A 75 11.31 8.79 0.96
C VAL A 75 10.66 8.89 -0.42
N PHE A 76 10.38 7.75 -1.05
CA PHE A 76 9.72 7.71 -2.37
C PHE A 76 8.29 8.23 -2.30
N ILE A 77 7.52 7.85 -1.28
CA ILE A 77 6.14 8.29 -1.11
C ILE A 77 6.04 9.82 -0.94
N ILE A 78 6.93 10.42 -0.15
CA ILE A 78 6.95 11.87 0.05
C ILE A 78 7.46 12.59 -1.20
N ASN A 79 8.45 12.01 -1.88
CA ASN A 79 8.93 12.57 -3.14
C ASN A 79 7.81 12.68 -4.19
N VAL A 80 6.95 11.67 -4.27
CA VAL A 80 5.74 11.73 -5.12
C VAL A 80 4.85 12.92 -4.72
N MET A 81 4.65 13.16 -3.42
CA MET A 81 3.85 14.30 -2.97
C MET A 81 4.50 15.65 -3.26
N ASN A 82 5.83 15.74 -3.23
CA ASN A 82 6.55 16.98 -3.56
C ASN A 82 6.35 17.36 -5.02
N HIS A 83 6.29 16.38 -5.91
CA HIS A 83 6.11 16.61 -7.35
C HIS A 83 4.64 16.55 -7.82
N LEU A 84 3.69 16.39 -6.91
CA LEU A 84 2.27 16.34 -7.26
C LEU A 84 1.64 17.73 -7.26
N ASN A 85 1.01 18.11 -8.37
CA ASN A 85 0.25 19.35 -8.50
C ASN A 85 -0.84 19.46 -7.42
N LYS A 86 -1.30 20.67 -7.16
CA LYS A 86 -2.33 20.97 -6.13
C LYS A 86 -3.59 20.12 -6.29
N HIS A 87 -4.01 19.86 -7.51
CA HIS A 87 -5.20 19.07 -7.86
C HIS A 87 -4.83 17.72 -8.49
N GLY A 88 -3.57 17.36 -8.41
CA GLY A 88 -3.05 16.10 -8.95
C GLY A 88 -3.47 14.89 -8.13
N LYS A 89 -3.39 13.72 -8.74
CA LYS A 89 -3.55 12.41 -8.10
C LYS A 89 -2.36 11.52 -8.40
N ALA A 90 -1.91 10.80 -7.39
CA ALA A 90 -0.87 9.80 -7.54
C ALA A 90 -1.33 8.43 -7.04
N VAL A 91 -0.80 7.38 -7.65
CA VAL A 91 -0.94 6.02 -7.17
C VAL A 91 0.46 5.47 -6.91
N VAL A 92 0.69 4.99 -5.69
CA VAL A 92 1.97 4.43 -5.28
C VAL A 92 1.77 2.98 -4.87
N SER A 93 2.51 2.07 -5.51
CA SER A 93 2.56 0.66 -5.11
C SER A 93 3.50 0.52 -3.91
N VAL A 94 3.00 -0.05 -2.81
CA VAL A 94 3.76 -0.18 -1.57
C VAL A 94 3.68 -1.60 -1.01
N SER A 95 4.73 -2.02 -0.30
CA SER A 95 4.63 -3.22 0.53
C SER A 95 3.63 -3.01 1.66
N ASN A 96 2.95 -4.07 2.09
CA ASN A 96 1.96 -3.95 3.18
C ASN A 96 2.57 -3.39 4.47
N GLY A 97 3.89 -3.55 4.70
CA GLY A 97 4.57 -2.98 5.86
C GLY A 97 4.39 -1.47 6.00
N VAL A 98 4.31 -0.73 4.90
CA VAL A 98 4.05 0.72 4.91
C VAL A 98 2.71 1.03 5.60
N THR A 99 1.70 0.18 5.44
CA THR A 99 0.35 0.44 5.93
C THR A 99 0.19 0.17 7.43
N TRP A 100 1.05 -0.66 8.06
CA TRP A 100 0.83 -1.09 9.46
C TRP A 100 2.08 -1.19 10.35
N ASN A 101 3.31 -1.18 9.83
CA ASN A 101 4.51 -1.26 10.66
C ASN A 101 4.50 -0.22 11.77
N GLY A 102 4.89 -0.64 12.99
CA GLY A 102 4.90 0.18 14.18
C GLY A 102 6.12 1.11 14.30
N GLY A 103 6.27 1.70 15.49
CA GLY A 103 7.40 2.56 15.82
C GLY A 103 7.42 3.85 15.02
N ILE A 104 8.58 4.19 14.43
CA ILE A 104 8.74 5.43 13.67
C ILE A 104 7.80 5.52 12.45
N ASN A 105 7.42 4.37 11.85
CA ASN A 105 6.47 4.34 10.74
C ASN A 105 5.09 4.82 11.16
N THR A 106 4.64 4.54 12.38
CA THR A 106 3.38 5.08 12.92
C THR A 106 3.42 6.61 12.97
N VAL A 107 4.50 7.19 13.45
CA VAL A 107 4.66 8.65 13.54
C VAL A 107 4.65 9.30 12.15
N ILE A 108 5.30 8.67 11.18
CA ILE A 108 5.32 9.14 9.80
C ILE A 108 3.91 9.06 9.18
N ARG A 109 3.22 7.92 9.34
CA ARG A 109 1.82 7.76 8.87
C ARG A 109 0.89 8.78 9.49
N GLU A 110 0.97 8.98 10.82
CA GLU A 110 0.20 10.02 11.52
C GLU A 110 0.34 11.38 10.84
N LYS A 111 1.59 11.83 10.65
CA LYS A 111 1.86 13.13 10.01
C LYS A 111 1.38 13.18 8.57
N PHE A 112 1.56 12.10 7.82
CA PHE A 112 1.15 11.98 6.43
C PHE A 112 -0.38 12.04 6.29
N VAL A 113 -1.11 11.33 7.13
CA VAL A 113 -2.58 11.36 7.20
C VAL A 113 -3.08 12.72 7.66
N LYS A 114 -2.49 13.31 8.72
CA LYS A 114 -2.87 14.65 9.22
C LYS A 114 -2.67 15.76 8.20
N LYS A 115 -1.72 15.62 7.28
CA LYS A 115 -1.54 16.52 6.14
C LYS A 115 -2.61 16.33 5.05
N GLY A 116 -3.49 15.33 5.17
CA GLY A 116 -4.53 15.04 4.21
C GLY A 116 -3.99 14.50 2.88
N PHE A 117 -2.89 13.74 2.90
CA PHE A 117 -2.23 13.24 1.69
C PHE A 117 -2.79 11.90 1.20
N VAL A 118 -3.49 11.15 2.03
CA VAL A 118 -4.06 9.85 1.67
C VAL A 118 -5.52 10.01 1.28
N GLU A 119 -5.87 9.67 0.05
CA GLU A 119 -7.24 9.64 -0.46
C GLU A 119 -7.86 8.25 -0.30
N ALA A 120 -7.11 7.21 -0.72
CA ALA A 120 -7.56 5.83 -0.58
C ALA A 120 -6.39 4.87 -0.34
N VAL A 121 -6.71 3.71 0.23
CA VAL A 121 -5.81 2.57 0.37
C VAL A 121 -6.52 1.33 -0.17
N ILE A 122 -5.86 0.62 -1.08
CA ILE A 122 -6.39 -0.58 -1.72
C ILE A 122 -5.44 -1.72 -1.40
N ALA A 123 -5.87 -2.65 -0.55
CA ALA A 123 -5.12 -3.89 -0.32
C ALA A 123 -5.34 -4.83 -1.51
N LEU A 124 -4.27 -5.26 -2.15
CA LEU A 124 -4.30 -6.12 -3.32
C LEU A 124 -4.02 -7.60 -2.96
N PRO A 125 -4.42 -8.54 -3.82
CA PRO A 125 -4.07 -9.94 -3.67
C PRO A 125 -2.56 -10.17 -3.58
N SER A 126 -2.16 -11.25 -2.93
CA SER A 126 -0.76 -11.72 -2.96
C SER A 126 -0.38 -12.28 -4.33
N ASN A 127 0.91 -12.48 -4.56
CA ASN A 127 1.44 -13.14 -5.76
C ASN A 127 1.03 -12.48 -7.10
N LEU A 128 0.91 -11.14 -7.11
CA LEU A 128 0.69 -10.36 -8.35
C LEU A 128 1.98 -10.03 -9.09
N TYR A 129 3.11 -9.97 -8.39
CA TYR A 129 4.43 -9.73 -8.98
C TYR A 129 5.11 -11.06 -9.33
N SER A 130 5.81 -11.09 -10.47
CA SER A 130 6.47 -12.30 -10.97
C SER A 130 7.64 -12.77 -10.11
N ASN A 131 8.22 -11.89 -9.32
CA ASN A 131 9.45 -12.11 -8.54
C ASN A 131 9.22 -12.20 -7.03
N THR A 132 7.99 -11.99 -6.55
CA THR A 132 7.65 -12.10 -5.13
C THR A 132 6.18 -12.47 -4.92
N GLY A 133 5.93 -13.33 -3.92
CA GLY A 133 4.58 -13.64 -3.44
C GLY A 133 4.03 -12.66 -2.41
N ILE A 134 4.78 -11.60 -2.08
CA ILE A 134 4.36 -10.63 -1.06
C ILE A 134 3.13 -9.86 -1.56
N ALA A 135 2.12 -9.75 -0.70
CA ALA A 135 0.98 -8.90 -0.96
C ALA A 135 1.37 -7.42 -0.87
N CYS A 136 0.77 -6.61 -1.73
CA CYS A 136 1.01 -5.17 -1.78
C CYS A 136 -0.29 -4.38 -1.60
N SER A 137 -0.13 -3.09 -1.41
CA SER A 137 -1.24 -2.14 -1.40
C SER A 137 -0.96 -1.00 -2.37
N LEU A 138 -2.02 -0.39 -2.89
CA LEU A 138 -1.93 0.88 -3.60
C LEU A 138 -2.35 2.01 -2.66
N LEU A 139 -1.48 3.00 -2.51
CA LEU A 139 -1.84 4.28 -1.90
C LEU A 139 -2.30 5.23 -3.00
N VAL A 140 -3.54 5.67 -2.95
CA VAL A 140 -4.05 6.77 -3.76
C VAL A 140 -3.80 8.07 -3.00
N LEU A 141 -3.00 8.94 -3.56
CA LEU A 141 -2.56 10.16 -2.93
C LEU A 141 -3.12 11.39 -3.65
N SER A 142 -3.60 12.33 -2.88
CA SER A 142 -3.98 13.67 -3.31
C SER A 142 -3.86 14.63 -2.13
N ARG A 143 -4.45 15.83 -2.20
CA ARG A 143 -4.34 16.82 -1.11
C ARG A 143 -5.70 17.11 -0.47
N ASN A 144 -5.67 17.55 0.80
CA ASN A 144 -6.83 18.00 1.58
C ASN A 144 -7.87 16.92 1.90
N ASN A 145 -7.46 15.66 1.96
CA ASN A 145 -8.34 14.56 2.35
C ASN A 145 -8.60 14.60 3.87
N LYS A 146 -9.85 14.59 4.27
CA LYS A 146 -10.28 14.47 5.66
C LYS A 146 -10.61 13.02 6.05
N ASN A 147 -11.03 12.24 5.08
CA ASN A 147 -11.44 10.85 5.20
C ASN A 147 -10.62 10.02 4.21
N ILE A 148 -10.52 8.72 4.46
CA ILE A 148 -9.74 7.81 3.64
C ILE A 148 -10.65 6.67 3.19
N ARG A 149 -10.68 6.40 1.89
CA ARG A 149 -11.33 5.23 1.33
C ARG A 149 -10.47 3.99 1.60
N MET A 150 -10.97 3.04 2.35
CA MET A 150 -10.31 1.76 2.64
C MET A 150 -10.96 0.65 1.81
N ILE A 151 -10.15 -0.05 1.00
CA ILE A 151 -10.62 -1.10 0.08
C ILE A 151 -9.82 -2.37 0.30
N ASP A 152 -10.52 -3.47 0.57
CA ASP A 152 -9.94 -4.81 0.64
C ASP A 152 -10.26 -5.58 -0.65
N ALA A 153 -9.33 -5.56 -1.59
CA ALA A 153 -9.41 -6.31 -2.84
C ALA A 153 -8.61 -7.63 -2.79
N THR A 154 -8.21 -8.10 -1.61
CA THR A 154 -7.34 -9.28 -1.46
C THR A 154 -7.92 -10.56 -2.06
N GLU A 155 -9.26 -10.67 -2.12
CA GLU A 155 -9.97 -11.82 -2.71
C GLU A 155 -10.37 -11.58 -4.18
N MET A 156 -10.14 -10.39 -4.73
CA MET A 156 -10.50 -10.03 -6.11
C MET A 156 -9.38 -10.43 -7.06
N VAL A 157 -9.28 -11.72 -7.35
CA VAL A 157 -8.16 -12.28 -8.06
C VAL A 157 -8.57 -13.43 -8.99
N SER A 158 -7.92 -13.50 -10.14
CA SER A 158 -7.92 -14.66 -11.02
C SER A 158 -6.64 -15.46 -10.77
N VAL A 159 -6.80 -16.67 -10.24
CA VAL A 159 -5.66 -17.54 -9.89
C VAL A 159 -4.97 -18.02 -11.15
N GLY A 160 -3.72 -17.62 -11.35
CA GLY A 160 -2.89 -18.06 -12.44
C GLY A 160 -1.97 -19.24 -12.05
N ARG A 161 -1.42 -19.92 -13.05
CA ARG A 161 -0.55 -21.10 -12.81
C ARG A 161 0.76 -20.75 -12.09
N ARG A 162 1.33 -19.57 -12.34
CA ARG A 162 2.62 -19.14 -11.76
C ARG A 162 2.48 -17.92 -10.88
N GLN A 163 1.56 -17.03 -11.25
CA GLN A 163 1.27 -15.81 -10.51
C GLN A 163 -0.22 -15.48 -10.65
N ASN A 164 -0.75 -14.76 -9.70
CA ASN A 164 -2.11 -14.25 -9.74
C ASN A 164 -2.23 -13.08 -10.72
N VAL A 165 -3.43 -12.87 -11.24
CA VAL A 165 -3.73 -11.80 -12.21
C VAL A 165 -4.99 -11.08 -11.79
N LEU A 166 -5.02 -9.78 -11.97
CA LEU A 166 -6.26 -9.00 -11.93
C LEU A 166 -6.89 -9.00 -13.32
N SER A 167 -8.07 -9.62 -13.45
CA SER A 167 -8.85 -9.51 -14.69
C SER A 167 -9.43 -8.10 -14.85
N ASP A 168 -9.88 -7.76 -16.06
CA ASP A 168 -10.55 -6.48 -16.31
C ASP A 168 -11.81 -6.31 -15.44
N GLU A 169 -12.50 -7.41 -15.11
CA GLU A 169 -13.63 -7.43 -14.20
C GLU A 169 -13.19 -7.10 -12.75
N ASN A 170 -12.09 -7.72 -12.27
CA ASN A 170 -11.53 -7.39 -10.96
C ASN A 170 -11.12 -5.91 -10.88
N ILE A 171 -10.46 -5.40 -11.91
CA ILE A 171 -10.03 -4.00 -11.98
C ILE A 171 -11.25 -3.07 -11.98
N SER A 172 -12.27 -3.37 -12.79
CA SER A 172 -13.51 -2.58 -12.84
C SER A 172 -14.21 -2.53 -11.51
N LYS A 173 -14.29 -3.66 -10.80
CA LYS A 173 -14.87 -3.74 -9.45
C LYS A 173 -14.07 -2.91 -8.44
N ILE A 174 -12.74 -2.99 -8.46
CA ILE A 174 -11.89 -2.20 -7.57
C ILE A 174 -12.09 -0.69 -7.81
N ILE A 175 -12.23 -0.28 -9.09
CA ILE A 175 -12.49 1.13 -9.44
C ILE A 175 -13.86 1.57 -8.93
N GLU A 176 -14.89 0.74 -9.03
CA GLU A 176 -16.23 1.03 -8.49
C GLU A 176 -16.18 1.25 -6.98
N LEU A 177 -15.42 0.45 -6.25
CA LEU A 177 -15.26 0.53 -4.81
C LEU A 177 -14.60 1.82 -4.31
N LEU A 178 -13.93 2.57 -5.18
CA LEU A 178 -13.42 3.91 -4.82
C LEU A 178 -14.54 4.90 -4.49
N ASN A 179 -15.75 4.67 -4.98
CA ASN A 179 -16.87 5.61 -4.85
C ASN A 179 -18.06 5.02 -4.08
N THR A 180 -18.02 3.75 -3.70
CA THR A 180 -19.14 3.06 -3.06
C THR A 180 -18.72 2.40 -1.75
N ASP A 181 -19.59 2.40 -0.76
CA ASP A 181 -19.45 1.57 0.45
C ASP A 181 -20.03 0.18 0.17
N ASP A 182 -19.29 -0.85 0.59
CA ASP A 182 -19.70 -2.25 0.49
C ASP A 182 -18.88 -3.05 1.53
N ASP A 183 -19.07 -4.37 1.61
CA ASP A 183 -18.33 -5.24 2.55
C ASP A 183 -16.80 -5.17 2.37
N ASN A 184 -16.34 -4.77 1.20
CA ASN A 184 -14.92 -4.63 0.86
C ASN A 184 -14.47 -3.16 0.74
N SER A 185 -15.35 -2.18 0.98
CA SER A 185 -15.02 -0.76 0.86
C SER A 185 -15.77 0.10 1.86
N LYS A 186 -15.05 0.97 2.57
CA LYS A 186 -15.60 1.92 3.53
C LYS A 186 -14.89 3.25 3.45
N LEU A 187 -15.65 4.35 3.49
CA LEU A 187 -15.08 5.68 3.71
C LEU A 187 -14.87 5.88 5.22
N VAL A 188 -13.62 5.84 5.65
CA VAL A 188 -13.21 5.93 7.05
C VAL A 188 -12.90 7.37 7.43
N LEU A 189 -13.50 7.85 8.52
CA LEU A 189 -13.25 9.19 9.04
C LEU A 189 -11.83 9.30 9.61
N GLY A 190 -11.20 10.45 9.46
CA GLY A 190 -9.86 10.70 9.98
C GLY A 190 -9.73 10.45 11.49
N GLU A 191 -10.79 10.71 12.26
CA GLU A 191 -10.84 10.40 13.70
C GLU A 191 -10.82 8.89 13.99
N GLU A 192 -11.46 8.08 13.15
CA GLU A 192 -11.44 6.62 13.27
C GLU A 192 -10.03 6.09 12.92
N VAL A 193 -9.36 6.68 11.94
CA VAL A 193 -7.97 6.36 11.61
C VAL A 193 -7.05 6.69 12.77
N ALA A 194 -7.24 7.83 13.42
CA ALA A 194 -6.47 8.23 14.59
C ALA A 194 -6.67 7.26 15.79
N LYS A 195 -7.89 6.83 16.06
CA LYS A 195 -8.22 5.84 17.09
C LYS A 195 -7.58 4.47 16.84
N ASN A 196 -7.30 4.15 15.59
CA ASN A 196 -6.60 2.93 15.16
C ASN A 196 -5.10 3.16 14.90
N GLU A 197 -4.47 4.10 15.64
CA GLU A 197 -3.02 4.36 15.60
C GLU A 197 -2.50 4.66 14.18
N TYR A 198 -3.32 5.33 13.39
CA TYR A 198 -3.04 5.67 11.99
C TYR A 198 -2.66 4.47 11.12
N THR A 199 -3.13 3.26 11.45
CA THR A 199 -2.98 2.13 10.52
C THR A 199 -3.74 2.41 9.24
N LEU A 200 -3.12 2.07 8.12
CA LEU A 200 -3.69 2.18 6.77
C LEU A 200 -4.04 0.81 6.20
N ASN A 201 -4.14 -0.23 7.04
CA ASN A 201 -4.56 -1.56 6.62
C ASN A 201 -6.09 -1.61 6.51
N PRO A 202 -6.68 -1.79 5.31
CA PRO A 202 -8.13 -1.79 5.11
C PRO A 202 -8.87 -2.81 5.96
N SER A 203 -8.32 -4.00 6.17
CA SER A 203 -8.97 -5.05 6.96
C SER A 203 -9.26 -4.65 8.41
N ARG A 204 -8.60 -3.59 8.92
CA ARG A 204 -8.86 -3.08 10.27
C ARG A 204 -10.19 -2.33 10.38
N TYR A 205 -10.72 -1.84 9.26
CA TYR A 205 -11.88 -0.97 9.18
C TYR A 205 -13.10 -1.65 8.57
N LEU A 206 -12.87 -2.73 7.86
CA LEU A 206 -13.90 -3.51 7.19
C LEU A 206 -14.29 -4.67 8.10
N GLN A 207 -15.48 -4.62 8.65
CA GLN A 207 -16.08 -5.75 9.36
C GLN A 207 -16.58 -6.74 8.30
N LYS A 208 -15.72 -7.68 7.90
CA LYS A 208 -16.25 -8.87 7.24
C LYS A 208 -17.02 -9.64 8.30
N GLU A 209 -18.34 -9.68 8.19
CA GLU A 209 -19.13 -10.69 8.91
C GLU A 209 -18.49 -12.03 8.55
N MET A 210 -17.86 -12.66 9.54
CA MET A 210 -17.52 -14.06 9.41
C MET A 210 -18.84 -14.81 9.33
N LEU A 211 -19.38 -14.91 8.12
CA LEU A 211 -20.37 -15.91 7.81
C LEU A 211 -19.69 -17.24 8.17
N ILE A 212 -20.09 -17.81 9.29
CA ILE A 212 -19.75 -19.17 9.66
C ILE A 212 -20.40 -20.04 8.57
N LYS A 213 -19.72 -20.12 7.42
CA LYS A 213 -20.09 -21.07 6.38
C LYS A 213 -19.90 -22.44 7.01
N ASN A 214 -21.01 -23.12 7.19
CA ASN A 214 -21.20 -24.49 7.70
C ASN A 214 -21.41 -24.62 9.21
N GLY A 215 -22.39 -23.97 9.83
CA GLY A 215 -23.06 -24.50 11.04
C GLY A 215 -22.22 -25.17 12.13
N VAL A 216 -20.90 -25.03 12.09
CA VAL A 216 -19.99 -25.48 13.14
C VAL A 216 -20.07 -24.44 14.23
N ALA A 217 -20.98 -24.69 15.18
CA ALA A 217 -21.16 -23.81 16.32
C ALA A 217 -19.82 -23.53 16.96
N PHE A 218 -19.55 -22.24 17.32
CA PHE A 218 -18.34 -21.79 18.05
C PHE A 218 -17.99 -22.75 19.21
N GLU A 219 -19.00 -23.34 19.84
CA GLU A 219 -18.88 -24.41 20.84
C GLU A 219 -18.12 -25.65 20.35
N SER A 220 -18.25 -26.06 19.09
CA SER A 220 -17.54 -27.22 18.56
C SER A 220 -16.06 -26.91 18.30
N VAL A 221 -15.73 -25.68 17.96
CA VAL A 221 -14.34 -25.23 17.79
C VAL A 221 -13.65 -25.16 19.16
N ILE A 222 -14.32 -24.60 20.17
CA ILE A 222 -13.81 -24.58 21.55
C ILE A 222 -13.63 -26.01 22.07
N LYS A 223 -14.60 -26.89 21.86
CA LYS A 223 -14.53 -28.29 22.28
C LYS A 223 -13.35 -29.03 21.65
N ASN A 224 -13.03 -28.75 20.39
CA ASN A 224 -11.88 -29.33 19.70
C ASN A 224 -10.54 -28.78 20.22
N ILE A 225 -10.47 -27.49 20.51
CA ILE A 225 -9.29 -26.84 21.11
C ILE A 225 -9.03 -27.40 22.51
N THR A 226 -10.08 -27.51 23.35
CA THR A 226 -9.97 -28.02 24.70
C THR A 226 -9.57 -29.52 24.71
N ARG A 227 -10.10 -30.31 23.76
CA ARG A 227 -9.71 -31.71 23.60
C ARG A 227 -8.28 -31.86 23.14
N GLY A 228 -7.80 -31.00 22.21
CA GLY A 228 -6.41 -30.99 21.78
C GLY A 228 -5.45 -30.59 22.91
N ALA A 229 -5.82 -29.65 23.75
CA ALA A 229 -5.05 -29.25 24.93
C ALA A 229 -4.98 -30.36 25.99
N GLN A 230 -6.06 -31.08 26.24
CA GLN A 230 -6.10 -32.22 27.14
C GLN A 230 -5.23 -33.39 26.66
N ILE A 231 -5.28 -33.73 25.36
CA ILE A 231 -4.42 -34.77 24.78
C ILE A 231 -2.94 -34.39 24.92
N LYS A 232 -2.60 -33.11 24.72
CA LYS A 232 -1.22 -32.64 24.86
C LYS A 232 -0.71 -32.69 26.32
N ALA A 233 -1.59 -32.42 27.30
CA ALA A 233 -1.26 -32.56 28.71
C ALA A 233 -1.01 -34.02 29.09
N THR A 234 -1.84 -34.96 28.63
CA THR A 234 -1.71 -36.40 28.92
C THR A 234 -0.39 -36.98 28.33
N ILE A 235 0.06 -36.50 27.17
CA ILE A 235 1.31 -36.96 26.56
C ILE A 235 2.57 -36.44 27.29
N LEU A 236 2.44 -35.35 28.03
CA LEU A 236 3.56 -34.75 28.78
C LEU A 236 3.69 -35.33 30.21
N ASP A 237 2.69 -36.05 30.67
CA ASP A 237 2.65 -36.72 32.01
C ASP A 237 3.02 -38.21 31.93
N GLU A 238 3.28 -38.77 30.75
CA GLU A 238 3.90 -40.10 30.51
C GLU A 238 5.40 -39.94 30.16
#